data_8335d6a44bfa1c3fc2e2656ec6b12aba
#
_entry.id   8335d6a44bfa1c3fc2e2656ec6b12aba
#
_cell.length_a   1.000
_cell.length_b   1.000
_cell.length_c   1.000
_cell.angle_alpha   90.00
_cell.angle_beta   90.00
_cell.angle_gamma   90.00
#
_symmetry.space_group_name_H-M   'P 1'
#
loop_
_entity.id
_entity.type
_entity.pdbx_description
1 polymer ?
#
loop_
_entity_poly.entity_id
_entity_poly.type
_entity_poly.pdbx_seq_one_letter_code
_entity_poly.pdbx_strand_id
1 'polypeptide(L)'
;MKKNMRKLVLVAAVAGIAVLLALAFRPAALDVDIAAVQRGALQETLEQEGKTRMHDSFVLASPVAGRLKRIELHAGDPVKVGEIVATIDPVPLEPQQRAALEARVQTAQELEREAAARVQRAEADSSQAKADLERATKLAAQGVIAREALEKAQTADKTANKELDAALFKSKAAASQVEEAKAALLATAAQDPAGIKTVYLRSPVPGRILRLIEQSERVVGQGTPVVSIGYTPRLEIVADYLTTDAVKISPGMPALVEEWGGSKPIGARVRLVEPGAFTKISALGVEEQRVNVVLDFVSAPEQLGDAYRVEVRVITWQSPSVLKVPLSALFRRGDDWNVFIAETDRASRRNVKIGHRSDLEAEVLDGLREGERVIVHPGNELTDASRIRIRPPALK
;
A
#
# COMPACT_ATOMS: atom_id res chain seq x y z
N MET A 1 -91.29 -25.83 -38.68
CA MET A 1 -90.75 -25.85 -37.30
C MET A 1 -89.46 -26.66 -37.17
N LYS A 2 -89.23 -27.85 -37.75
CA LYS A 2 -88.06 -28.73 -37.59
C LYS A 2 -86.70 -28.11 -38.08
N LYS A 3 -86.68 -27.22 -39.11
CA LYS A 3 -85.45 -26.62 -39.69
C LYS A 3 -84.80 -25.52 -38.81
N ASN A 4 -85.62 -24.77 -38.05
CA ASN A 4 -85.18 -23.73 -37.13
C ASN A 4 -84.67 -24.33 -35.82
N MET A 5 -85.23 -25.45 -35.36
CA MET A 5 -84.79 -26.18 -34.19
C MET A 5 -83.40 -26.82 -34.41
N ARG A 6 -83.11 -27.34 -35.62
CA ARG A 6 -81.79 -27.84 -35.96
C ARG A 6 -80.67 -26.71 -35.96
N LYS A 7 -81.06 -25.51 -36.45
CA LYS A 7 -80.10 -24.35 -36.40
C LYS A 7 -79.83 -23.91 -34.97
N LEU A 8 -80.82 -23.94 -34.10
CA LEU A 8 -80.71 -23.56 -32.70
C LEU A 8 -79.79 -24.54 -31.92
N VAL A 9 -79.94 -25.84 -32.19
CA VAL A 9 -79.08 -26.90 -31.60
C VAL A 9 -77.68 -26.78 -32.10
N LEU A 10 -77.46 -26.43 -33.38
CA LEU A 10 -76.12 -26.26 -33.94
C LEU A 10 -75.37 -25.02 -33.35
N VAL A 11 -76.09 -23.91 -33.16
CA VAL A 11 -75.61 -22.71 -32.50
C VAL A 11 -75.23 -22.98 -31.03
N ALA A 12 -76.08 -23.72 -30.31
CA ALA A 12 -75.84 -24.12 -28.94
C ALA A 12 -74.64 -25.07 -28.81
N ALA A 13 -74.45 -26.00 -29.77
CA ALA A 13 -73.29 -26.89 -29.82
C ALA A 13 -72.02 -26.13 -30.13
N VAL A 14 -72.03 -25.20 -31.08
CA VAL A 14 -70.85 -24.33 -31.38
C VAL A 14 -70.50 -23.43 -30.21
N ALA A 15 -71.46 -22.83 -29.53
CA ALA A 15 -71.28 -22.05 -28.33
C ALA A 15 -70.74 -22.91 -27.20
N GLY A 16 -71.20 -24.14 -27.02
CA GLY A 16 -70.66 -25.08 -26.02
C GLY A 16 -69.18 -25.47 -26.30
N ILE A 17 -68.88 -25.75 -27.60
CA ILE A 17 -67.46 -26.02 -28.00
C ILE A 17 -66.62 -24.81 -27.81
N ALA A 18 -67.10 -23.61 -28.15
CA ALA A 18 -66.33 -22.38 -27.93
C ALA A 18 -66.03 -22.11 -26.43
N VAL A 19 -67.02 -22.38 -25.57
CA VAL A 19 -66.80 -22.28 -24.09
C VAL A 19 -65.85 -23.36 -23.59
N LEU A 20 -65.96 -24.60 -24.08
CA LEU A 20 -64.99 -25.66 -23.73
C LEU A 20 -63.56 -25.35 -24.21
N LEU A 21 -63.41 -24.84 -25.42
CA LEU A 21 -62.14 -24.39 -25.92
C LEU A 21 -61.58 -23.21 -25.08
N ALA A 22 -62.43 -22.22 -24.76
CA ALA A 22 -62.05 -21.11 -23.90
C ALA A 22 -61.62 -21.56 -22.47
N LEU A 23 -62.19 -22.62 -21.95
CA LEU A 23 -61.81 -23.23 -20.68
C LEU A 23 -60.58 -24.08 -20.79
N ALA A 24 -60.41 -24.81 -21.90
CA ALA A 24 -59.22 -25.65 -22.15
C ALA A 24 -57.97 -24.84 -22.44
N PHE A 25 -58.11 -23.68 -23.07
CA PHE A 25 -56.98 -22.75 -23.34
C PHE A 25 -56.78 -21.70 -22.22
N ARG A 26 -57.37 -21.87 -21.04
CA ARG A 26 -57.07 -21.01 -19.90
C ARG A 26 -55.62 -21.25 -19.49
N PRO A 27 -54.73 -20.20 -19.49
CA PRO A 27 -53.34 -20.35 -19.04
C PRO A 27 -53.31 -20.89 -17.60
N ALA A 28 -52.51 -21.92 -17.40
CA ALA A 28 -52.31 -22.52 -16.07
C ALA A 28 -51.78 -21.44 -15.12
N ALA A 29 -52.19 -21.48 -13.86
CA ALA A 29 -51.62 -20.58 -12.86
C ALA A 29 -50.18 -20.97 -12.58
N LEU A 30 -49.29 -19.99 -12.62
CA LEU A 30 -47.86 -20.15 -12.30
C LEU A 30 -47.68 -20.19 -10.78
N ASP A 31 -46.99 -21.20 -10.28
CA ASP A 31 -46.63 -21.29 -8.87
C ASP A 31 -45.50 -20.29 -8.57
N VAL A 32 -45.72 -19.39 -7.61
CA VAL A 32 -44.78 -18.31 -7.27
C VAL A 32 -44.51 -18.27 -5.78
N ASP A 33 -43.26 -17.92 -5.45
CA ASP A 33 -42.86 -17.61 -4.08
C ASP A 33 -42.99 -16.10 -3.86
N ILE A 34 -43.37 -15.70 -2.65
CA ILE A 34 -43.60 -14.31 -2.31
C ILE A 34 -42.80 -13.88 -1.10
N ALA A 35 -42.44 -12.60 -1.07
CA ALA A 35 -41.89 -11.92 0.12
C ALA A 35 -42.73 -10.68 0.42
N ALA A 36 -42.84 -10.34 1.69
CA ALA A 36 -43.52 -9.12 2.11
C ALA A 36 -42.54 -7.94 2.03
N VAL A 37 -42.99 -6.81 1.52
CA VAL A 37 -42.31 -5.54 1.62
C VAL A 37 -42.41 -5.05 3.06
N GLN A 38 -41.29 -4.84 3.71
CA GLN A 38 -41.24 -4.51 5.14
C GLN A 38 -40.23 -3.41 5.45
N ARG A 39 -40.44 -2.71 6.57
CA ARG A 39 -39.43 -1.79 7.08
C ARG A 39 -38.42 -2.54 7.94
N GLY A 40 -37.16 -2.16 7.80
CA GLY A 40 -36.09 -2.74 8.60
C GLY A 40 -34.74 -2.06 8.37
N ALA A 41 -33.77 -2.47 9.15
CA ALA A 41 -32.40 -2.00 8.96
C ALA A 41 -31.84 -2.50 7.63
N LEU A 42 -31.09 -1.63 6.97
CA LEU A 42 -30.35 -1.94 5.75
C LEU A 42 -28.97 -1.32 5.83
N GLN A 43 -27.96 -2.05 5.35
CA GLN A 43 -26.59 -1.58 5.25
C GLN A 43 -26.07 -1.87 3.85
N GLU A 44 -25.42 -0.89 3.26
CA GLU A 44 -24.61 -1.08 2.05
C GLU A 44 -23.17 -1.27 2.49
N THR A 45 -22.54 -2.34 2.05
CA THR A 45 -21.19 -2.73 2.48
C THR A 45 -20.31 -3.00 1.28
N LEU A 46 -19.01 -2.79 1.47
CA LEU A 46 -17.97 -3.21 0.55
C LEU A 46 -17.09 -4.23 1.27
N GLU A 47 -17.04 -5.43 0.70
CA GLU A 47 -16.26 -6.55 1.25
C GLU A 47 -14.95 -6.72 0.50
N GLN A 48 -13.88 -6.97 1.25
CA GLN A 48 -12.58 -7.23 0.67
C GLN A 48 -11.68 -7.99 1.65
N GLU A 49 -10.88 -8.90 1.09
CA GLU A 49 -9.80 -9.54 1.85
C GLU A 49 -8.79 -8.49 2.33
N GLY A 50 -8.40 -8.61 3.59
CA GLY A 50 -7.38 -7.78 4.22
C GLY A 50 -6.38 -8.63 5.00
N LYS A 51 -5.34 -7.96 5.49
CA LYS A 51 -4.34 -8.58 6.38
C LYS A 51 -4.12 -7.68 7.58
N THR A 52 -3.97 -8.31 8.73
CA THR A 52 -3.48 -7.60 9.91
C THR A 52 -2.03 -7.20 9.69
N ARG A 53 -1.65 -6.04 10.21
CA ARG A 53 -0.28 -5.52 10.17
C ARG A 53 0.03 -4.85 11.50
N MET A 54 1.22 -5.12 12.03
CA MET A 54 1.73 -4.31 13.15
C MET A 54 2.01 -2.90 12.65
N HIS A 55 1.40 -1.90 13.28
CA HIS A 55 1.57 -0.49 12.90
C HIS A 55 3.03 -0.08 12.97
N ASP A 56 3.71 -0.44 14.06
CA ASP A 56 5.13 -0.17 14.27
C ASP A 56 5.92 -1.48 14.19
N SER A 57 6.49 -1.79 13.03
CA SER A 57 7.41 -2.90 12.84
C SER A 57 8.81 -2.39 12.47
N PHE A 58 9.82 -2.95 13.13
CA PHE A 58 11.21 -2.59 12.95
C PHE A 58 12.00 -3.78 12.42
N VAL A 59 12.59 -3.64 11.26
CA VAL A 59 13.51 -4.64 10.73
C VAL A 59 14.92 -4.22 11.13
N LEU A 60 15.54 -5.00 12.00
CA LEU A 60 16.91 -4.81 12.42
C LEU A 60 17.82 -5.47 11.39
N ALA A 61 18.70 -4.67 10.80
CA ALA A 61 19.71 -5.11 9.84
C ALA A 61 21.11 -5.05 10.44
N SER A 62 22.02 -5.86 9.91
CA SER A 62 23.44 -5.84 10.33
C SER A 62 24.07 -4.50 9.98
N PRO A 63 24.64 -3.76 10.93
CA PRO A 63 25.33 -2.51 10.66
C PRO A 63 26.74 -2.70 10.05
N VAL A 64 27.28 -3.91 10.10
CA VAL A 64 28.63 -4.27 9.60
C VAL A 64 28.60 -5.62 8.89
N ALA A 65 29.59 -5.84 8.02
CA ALA A 65 29.84 -7.19 7.52
C ALA A 65 30.55 -8.01 8.61
N GLY A 66 30.04 -9.22 8.90
CA GLY A 66 30.57 -10.01 10.00
C GLY A 66 29.94 -11.39 10.13
N ARG A 67 30.43 -12.15 11.08
CA ARG A 67 29.86 -13.44 11.46
C ARG A 67 28.74 -13.19 12.46
N LEU A 68 27.49 -13.39 12.03
CA LEU A 68 26.33 -13.44 12.92
C LEU A 68 26.44 -14.68 13.81
N LYS A 69 26.38 -14.52 15.13
CA LYS A 69 26.24 -15.65 16.05
C LYS A 69 24.83 -16.18 16.03
N ARG A 70 24.65 -17.45 16.37
CA ARG A 70 23.32 -18.05 16.49
C ARG A 70 22.46 -17.21 17.43
N ILE A 71 21.25 -16.90 16.97
CA ILE A 71 20.24 -16.19 17.78
C ILE A 71 19.46 -17.23 18.58
N GLU A 72 19.49 -17.10 19.91
CA GLU A 72 18.80 -18.01 20.83
C GLU A 72 17.32 -17.66 21.02
N LEU A 73 16.93 -16.42 20.66
CA LEU A 73 15.55 -15.95 20.72
C LEU A 73 14.69 -16.63 19.66
N HIS A 74 13.39 -16.68 19.90
CA HIS A 74 12.41 -17.28 19.01
C HIS A 74 11.34 -16.26 18.61
N ALA A 75 10.61 -16.54 17.53
CA ALA A 75 9.44 -15.76 17.17
C ALA A 75 8.40 -15.82 18.30
N GLY A 76 7.84 -14.67 18.67
CA GLY A 76 6.93 -14.53 19.82
C GLY A 76 7.60 -14.08 21.12
N ASP A 77 8.92 -14.22 21.26
CA ASP A 77 9.63 -13.80 22.49
C ASP A 77 9.50 -12.28 22.71
N PRO A 78 9.22 -11.87 23.97
CA PRO A 78 9.17 -10.45 24.30
C PRO A 78 10.59 -9.87 24.34
N VAL A 79 10.74 -8.65 23.88
CA VAL A 79 12.01 -7.90 23.94
C VAL A 79 11.79 -6.51 24.52
N LYS A 80 12.76 -6.03 25.28
CA LYS A 80 12.79 -4.69 25.88
C LYS A 80 13.63 -3.73 25.04
N VAL A 81 13.42 -2.44 25.23
CA VAL A 81 14.31 -1.40 24.65
C VAL A 81 15.74 -1.65 25.10
N GLY A 82 16.69 -1.63 24.15
CA GLY A 82 18.11 -1.81 24.41
C GLY A 82 18.55 -3.27 24.64
N GLU A 83 17.63 -4.23 24.66
CA GLU A 83 17.93 -5.66 24.78
C GLU A 83 18.68 -6.16 23.56
N ILE A 84 19.68 -7.02 23.78
CA ILE A 84 20.50 -7.59 22.71
C ILE A 84 19.70 -8.70 22.03
N VAL A 85 19.41 -8.53 20.75
CA VAL A 85 18.66 -9.50 19.94
C VAL A 85 19.55 -10.31 19.02
N ALA A 86 20.71 -9.76 18.65
CA ALA A 86 21.70 -10.49 17.87
C ALA A 86 23.13 -9.99 18.16
N THR A 87 24.09 -10.84 17.89
CA THR A 87 25.51 -10.55 18.11
C THR A 87 26.27 -10.83 16.82
N ILE A 88 27.07 -9.87 16.39
CA ILE A 88 27.83 -9.96 15.14
C ILE A 88 29.32 -9.70 15.47
N ASP A 89 30.15 -10.65 15.10
CA ASP A 89 31.60 -10.47 15.14
C ASP A 89 32.06 -10.01 13.76
N PRO A 90 32.55 -8.75 13.61
CA PRO A 90 33.02 -8.25 12.33
C PRO A 90 34.09 -9.17 11.72
N VAL A 91 33.99 -9.39 10.40
CA VAL A 91 35.07 -10.11 9.69
C VAL A 91 36.25 -9.18 9.56
N PRO A 92 37.48 -9.61 9.97
CA PRO A 92 38.70 -8.84 9.74
C PRO A 92 38.85 -8.57 8.24
N LEU A 93 39.33 -7.38 7.90
CA LEU A 93 39.78 -7.10 6.53
C LEU A 93 40.87 -8.08 6.13
N GLU A 94 40.76 -8.59 4.90
CA GLU A 94 41.88 -9.36 4.34
C GLU A 94 43.15 -8.52 4.34
N PRO A 95 44.29 -9.10 4.72
CA PRO A 95 45.59 -8.37 4.77
C PRO A 95 45.90 -7.59 3.50
N GLN A 96 45.50 -8.11 2.35
CA GLN A 96 45.65 -7.48 1.04
C GLN A 96 44.83 -6.17 0.90
N GLN A 97 43.58 -6.16 1.39
CA GLN A 97 42.74 -4.96 1.35
C GLN A 97 43.27 -3.86 2.27
N ARG A 98 43.79 -4.24 3.45
CA ARG A 98 44.43 -3.31 4.37
C ARG A 98 45.68 -2.71 3.75
N ALA A 99 46.55 -3.55 3.19
CA ALA A 99 47.75 -3.11 2.52
C ALA A 99 47.46 -2.16 1.35
N ALA A 100 46.38 -2.41 0.59
CA ALA A 100 45.95 -1.51 -0.50
C ALA A 100 45.52 -0.13 0.01
N LEU A 101 44.81 -0.06 1.13
CA LEU A 101 44.41 1.22 1.76
C LEU A 101 45.60 1.97 2.35
N GLU A 102 46.53 1.25 3.00
CA GLU A 102 47.78 1.84 3.51
C GLU A 102 48.63 2.40 2.37
N ALA A 103 48.75 1.66 1.25
CA ALA A 103 49.43 2.15 0.05
C ALA A 103 48.76 3.40 -0.53
N ARG A 104 47.45 3.48 -0.51
CA ARG A 104 46.70 4.68 -0.97
C ARG A 104 46.98 5.90 -0.08
N VAL A 105 47.04 5.73 1.24
CA VAL A 105 47.46 6.80 2.16
C VAL A 105 48.86 7.26 1.85
N GLN A 106 49.80 6.34 1.67
CA GLN A 106 51.19 6.66 1.33
C GLN A 106 51.30 7.43 0.01
N THR A 107 50.60 6.99 -1.03
CA THR A 107 50.56 7.70 -2.32
C THR A 107 50.01 9.12 -2.18
N ALA A 108 48.96 9.32 -1.40
CA ALA A 108 48.40 10.65 -1.15
C ALA A 108 49.38 11.55 -0.39
N GLN A 109 50.12 11.01 0.57
CA GLN A 109 51.19 11.75 1.30
C GLN A 109 52.35 12.16 0.40
N GLU A 110 52.78 11.32 -0.55
CA GLU A 110 53.81 11.69 -1.52
C GLU A 110 53.35 12.83 -2.43
N LEU A 111 52.07 12.79 -2.91
CA LEU A 111 51.50 13.88 -3.68
C LEU A 111 51.41 15.19 -2.88
N GLU A 112 51.12 15.12 -1.59
CA GLU A 112 51.09 16.28 -0.71
C GLU A 112 52.53 16.88 -0.58
N ARG A 113 53.55 16.04 -0.41
CA ARG A 113 54.95 16.49 -0.36
C ARG A 113 55.39 17.15 -1.67
N GLU A 114 55.02 16.57 -2.83
CA GLU A 114 55.31 17.16 -4.12
C GLU A 114 54.63 18.54 -4.25
N ALA A 115 53.33 18.63 -3.87
CA ALA A 115 52.60 19.89 -3.90
C ALA A 115 53.23 20.95 -2.97
N ALA A 116 53.68 20.57 -1.78
CA ALA A 116 54.37 21.46 -0.86
C ALA A 116 55.73 21.96 -1.41
N ALA A 117 56.49 21.10 -2.07
CA ALA A 117 57.73 21.50 -2.73
C ALA A 117 57.49 22.50 -3.89
N ARG A 118 56.35 22.34 -4.63
CA ARG A 118 55.95 23.33 -5.64
C ARG A 118 55.57 24.67 -5.04
N VAL A 119 54.90 24.71 -3.89
CA VAL A 119 54.65 25.96 -3.16
C VAL A 119 55.94 26.67 -2.81
N GLN A 120 56.91 25.96 -2.22
CA GLN A 120 58.23 26.58 -1.87
C GLN A 120 58.92 27.17 -3.09
N ARG A 121 58.87 26.49 -4.25
CA ARG A 121 59.46 27.03 -5.48
C ARG A 121 58.68 28.28 -5.93
N ALA A 122 57.38 28.25 -5.98
CA ALA A 122 56.57 29.38 -6.39
C ALA A 122 56.67 30.59 -5.45
N GLU A 123 56.89 30.36 -4.15
CA GLU A 123 57.19 31.39 -3.15
C GLU A 123 58.55 32.07 -3.44
N ALA A 124 59.58 31.29 -3.76
CA ALA A 124 60.91 31.83 -4.11
C ALA A 124 60.82 32.64 -5.41
N ASP A 125 60.13 32.13 -6.44
CA ASP A 125 59.93 32.81 -7.74
C ASP A 125 59.14 34.11 -7.57
N SER A 126 58.07 34.11 -6.77
CA SER A 126 57.26 35.30 -6.45
C SER A 126 58.11 36.34 -5.67
N SER A 127 58.88 35.91 -4.69
CA SER A 127 59.76 36.79 -3.92
C SER A 127 60.80 37.44 -4.81
N GLN A 128 61.41 36.68 -5.72
CA GLN A 128 62.42 37.21 -6.68
C GLN A 128 61.74 38.21 -7.64
N ALA A 129 60.59 37.87 -8.24
CA ALA A 129 59.86 38.73 -9.16
C ALA A 129 59.44 40.07 -8.52
N LYS A 130 59.02 39.99 -7.24
CA LYS A 130 58.68 41.18 -6.44
C LYS A 130 59.92 42.08 -6.21
N ALA A 131 61.03 41.51 -5.85
CA ALA A 131 62.31 42.26 -5.64
C ALA A 131 62.79 42.90 -6.95
N ASP A 132 62.57 42.22 -8.12
CA ASP A 132 62.95 42.75 -9.42
C ASP A 132 62.02 43.91 -9.82
N LEU A 133 60.73 43.80 -9.54
CA LEU A 133 59.73 44.87 -9.76
C LEU A 133 60.08 46.11 -8.89
N GLU A 134 60.42 45.93 -7.64
CA GLU A 134 60.80 47.04 -6.77
C GLU A 134 62.06 47.78 -7.30
N ARG A 135 63.08 47.03 -7.78
CA ARG A 135 64.27 47.61 -8.42
C ARG A 135 63.87 48.35 -9.72
N ALA A 136 63.11 47.71 -10.58
CA ALA A 136 62.65 48.35 -11.85
C ALA A 136 61.82 49.62 -11.60
N THR A 137 60.98 49.63 -10.57
CA THR A 137 60.14 50.78 -10.20
C THR A 137 61.07 51.97 -9.76
N LYS A 138 62.13 51.74 -8.95
CA LYS A 138 63.09 52.74 -8.50
C LYS A 138 63.88 53.32 -9.69
N LEU A 139 64.38 52.46 -10.59
CA LEU A 139 65.15 52.86 -11.76
C LEU A 139 64.28 53.60 -12.78
N ALA A 140 63.02 53.23 -12.96
CA ALA A 140 62.06 53.94 -13.82
C ALA A 140 61.78 55.36 -13.29
N ALA A 141 61.56 55.50 -11.97
CA ALA A 141 61.42 56.81 -11.32
C ALA A 141 62.62 57.75 -11.50
N GLN A 142 63.80 57.19 -11.70
CA GLN A 142 65.00 57.91 -11.98
C GLN A 142 65.30 58.15 -13.49
N GLY A 143 64.37 57.67 -14.38
CA GLY A 143 64.54 57.79 -15.83
C GLY A 143 65.64 56.89 -16.43
N VAL A 144 66.12 55.89 -15.72
CA VAL A 144 67.22 55.01 -16.11
C VAL A 144 66.79 53.85 -17.01
N ILE A 145 65.55 53.40 -16.90
CA ILE A 145 65.04 52.28 -17.69
C ILE A 145 63.80 52.70 -18.53
N ALA A 146 63.58 52.00 -19.66
CA ALA A 146 62.41 52.19 -20.52
C ALA A 146 61.12 51.71 -19.86
N ARG A 147 59.99 52.34 -20.22
CA ARG A 147 58.68 51.96 -19.72
C ARG A 147 58.31 50.47 -19.96
N GLU A 148 58.78 49.94 -21.09
CA GLU A 148 58.59 48.54 -21.47
C GLU A 148 59.25 47.58 -20.45
N ALA A 149 60.43 47.92 -19.94
CA ALA A 149 61.12 47.13 -18.94
C ALA A 149 60.35 47.09 -17.60
N LEU A 150 59.72 48.21 -17.19
CA LEU A 150 58.90 48.25 -16.00
C LEU A 150 57.60 47.43 -16.21
N GLU A 151 56.92 47.55 -17.36
CA GLU A 151 55.73 46.75 -17.67
C GLU A 151 56.04 45.26 -17.71
N LYS A 152 57.21 44.85 -18.20
CA LYS A 152 57.68 43.47 -18.16
C LYS A 152 57.90 42.98 -16.73
N ALA A 153 58.49 43.75 -15.85
CA ALA A 153 58.68 43.41 -14.46
C ALA A 153 57.34 43.30 -13.68
N GLN A 154 56.38 44.23 -14.00
CA GLN A 154 55.02 44.13 -13.43
C GLN A 154 54.28 42.88 -13.86
N THR A 155 54.41 42.49 -15.12
CA THR A 155 53.77 41.27 -15.65
C THR A 155 54.40 40.02 -15.03
N ALA A 156 55.73 39.98 -14.87
CA ALA A 156 56.45 38.89 -14.23
C ALA A 156 56.02 38.69 -12.76
N ASP A 157 55.90 39.79 -12.02
CA ASP A 157 55.42 39.74 -10.62
C ASP A 157 53.99 39.21 -10.54
N LYS A 158 53.06 39.72 -11.39
CA LYS A 158 51.68 39.24 -11.45
C LYS A 158 51.60 37.77 -11.81
N THR A 159 52.43 37.31 -12.76
CA THR A 159 52.44 35.90 -13.18
C THR A 159 52.97 34.98 -12.03
N ALA A 160 54.08 35.40 -11.41
CA ALA A 160 54.63 34.62 -10.28
C ALA A 160 53.68 34.55 -9.08
N ASN A 161 52.94 35.63 -8.78
CA ASN A 161 51.94 35.62 -7.74
C ASN A 161 50.77 34.68 -8.08
N LYS A 162 50.32 34.64 -9.35
CA LYS A 162 49.26 33.71 -9.80
C LYS A 162 49.72 32.25 -9.77
N GLU A 163 50.98 31.98 -10.09
CA GLU A 163 51.61 30.67 -9.98
C GLU A 163 51.64 30.22 -8.52
N LEU A 164 52.00 31.12 -7.60
CA LEU A 164 51.96 30.85 -6.15
C LEU A 164 50.54 30.54 -5.67
N ASP A 165 49.54 31.34 -6.05
CA ASP A 165 48.13 31.09 -5.74
C ASP A 165 47.74 29.67 -6.20
N ALA A 166 48.06 29.31 -7.45
CA ALA A 166 47.76 28.01 -8.03
C ALA A 166 48.46 26.85 -7.29
N ALA A 167 49.70 27.04 -6.89
CA ALA A 167 50.46 26.05 -6.11
C ALA A 167 49.83 25.84 -4.71
N LEU A 168 49.41 26.91 -4.04
CA LEU A 168 48.74 26.87 -2.75
C LEU A 168 47.40 26.10 -2.84
N PHE A 169 46.60 26.35 -3.88
CA PHE A 169 45.35 25.59 -4.09
C PHE A 169 45.60 24.10 -4.32
N LYS A 170 46.64 23.75 -5.10
CA LYS A 170 47.00 22.35 -5.32
C LYS A 170 47.49 21.68 -4.04
N SER A 171 48.29 22.37 -3.22
CA SER A 171 48.74 21.85 -1.92
C SER A 171 47.56 21.59 -0.98
N LYS A 172 46.60 22.50 -0.91
CA LYS A 172 45.36 22.31 -0.12
C LYS A 172 44.52 21.13 -0.62
N ALA A 173 44.41 20.96 -1.92
CA ALA A 173 43.71 19.82 -2.51
C ALA A 173 44.38 18.48 -2.19
N ALA A 174 45.74 18.44 -2.27
CA ALA A 174 46.51 17.25 -1.91
C ALA A 174 46.38 16.89 -0.41
N ALA A 175 46.39 17.89 0.48
CA ALA A 175 46.14 17.68 1.91
C ALA A 175 44.73 17.10 2.17
N SER A 176 43.70 17.57 1.45
CA SER A 176 42.37 17.01 1.54
C SER A 176 42.31 15.55 1.07
N GLN A 177 43.07 15.16 0.05
CA GLN A 177 43.16 13.77 -0.42
C GLN A 177 43.83 12.86 0.63
N VAL A 178 44.82 13.36 1.38
CA VAL A 178 45.41 12.61 2.49
C VAL A 178 44.40 12.35 3.58
N GLU A 179 43.59 13.35 3.96
CA GLU A 179 42.57 13.18 4.98
C GLU A 179 41.43 12.21 4.51
N GLU A 180 41.06 12.27 3.25
CA GLU A 180 40.12 11.29 2.65
C GLU A 180 40.66 9.86 2.73
N ALA A 181 41.92 9.66 2.33
CA ALA A 181 42.57 8.34 2.35
C ALA A 181 42.70 7.79 3.78
N LYS A 182 43.05 8.66 4.74
CA LYS A 182 43.10 8.31 6.17
C LYS A 182 41.74 7.97 6.72
N ALA A 183 40.71 8.74 6.38
CA ALA A 183 39.35 8.46 6.81
C ALA A 183 38.85 7.09 6.29
N ALA A 184 39.17 6.75 5.03
CA ALA A 184 38.87 5.45 4.46
C ALA A 184 39.60 4.31 5.20
N LEU A 185 40.86 4.50 5.57
CA LEU A 185 41.60 3.52 6.36
C LEU A 185 41.03 3.40 7.79
N LEU A 186 40.71 4.52 8.45
CA LEU A 186 40.10 4.53 9.78
C LEU A 186 38.72 3.90 9.83
N ALA A 187 37.88 4.12 8.82
CA ALA A 187 36.54 3.48 8.70
C ALA A 187 36.66 1.95 8.67
N THR A 188 37.78 1.44 8.14
CA THR A 188 38.07 0.01 8.10
C THR A 188 38.87 -0.49 9.32
N ALA A 189 39.65 0.38 9.99
CA ALA A 189 40.38 0.02 11.21
C ALA A 189 39.46 -0.20 12.42
N ALA A 190 38.24 0.32 12.42
CA ALA A 190 37.18 -0.06 13.37
C ALA A 190 36.82 -1.56 13.28
N GLN A 191 37.30 -2.27 12.27
CA GLN A 191 37.16 -3.71 12.02
C GLN A 191 38.47 -4.50 12.29
N ASP A 192 39.42 -3.95 13.02
CA ASP A 192 40.74 -4.58 13.29
C ASP A 192 40.59 -5.80 14.22
N PRO A 193 41.17 -6.98 13.88
CA PRO A 193 41.11 -8.19 14.69
C PRO A 193 41.71 -8.10 16.08
N ALA A 194 42.65 -7.18 16.32
CA ALA A 194 43.28 -6.94 17.63
C ALA A 194 42.34 -6.22 18.61
N GLY A 195 41.20 -5.68 18.13
CA GLY A 195 40.18 -4.97 18.89
C GLY A 195 38.78 -5.30 18.47
N ILE A 196 38.46 -6.58 18.06
CA ILE A 196 37.16 -7.03 17.66
C ILE A 196 36.15 -6.68 18.76
N LYS A 197 35.55 -5.49 18.66
CA LYS A 197 34.35 -5.18 19.45
C LYS A 197 33.17 -5.85 18.77
N THR A 198 32.79 -6.98 19.33
CA THR A 198 31.50 -7.62 19.01
C THR A 198 30.40 -6.55 18.91
N VAL A 199 29.71 -6.50 17.79
CA VAL A 199 28.61 -5.56 17.55
C VAL A 199 27.33 -6.21 18.06
N TYR A 200 26.66 -5.53 18.97
CA TYR A 200 25.39 -5.95 19.54
C TYR A 200 24.24 -5.25 18.81
N LEU A 201 23.38 -6.05 18.19
CA LEU A 201 22.14 -5.57 17.61
C LEU A 201 21.10 -5.49 18.71
N ARG A 202 20.62 -4.29 19.01
CA ARG A 202 19.72 -4.04 20.14
C ARG A 202 18.33 -3.64 19.63
N SER A 203 17.29 -4.05 20.37
CA SER A 203 15.93 -3.62 20.08
C SER A 203 15.77 -2.12 20.34
N PRO A 204 15.29 -1.31 19.36
CA PRO A 204 15.01 0.11 19.55
C PRO A 204 13.71 0.37 20.31
N VAL A 205 12.82 -0.62 20.37
CA VAL A 205 11.47 -0.52 20.95
C VAL A 205 11.16 -1.73 21.84
N PRO A 206 10.25 -1.60 22.80
CA PRO A 206 9.69 -2.76 23.48
C PRO A 206 8.73 -3.47 22.51
N GLY A 207 8.68 -4.80 22.51
CA GLY A 207 7.79 -5.53 21.62
C GLY A 207 7.97 -7.03 21.67
N ARG A 208 7.63 -7.69 20.57
CA ARG A 208 7.88 -9.12 20.37
C ARG A 208 8.62 -9.34 19.06
N ILE A 209 9.42 -10.39 19.02
CA ILE A 209 10.03 -10.85 17.77
C ILE A 209 8.92 -11.37 16.86
N LEU A 210 8.71 -10.73 15.72
CA LEU A 210 7.74 -11.19 14.72
C LEU A 210 8.33 -12.32 13.89
N ARG A 211 9.57 -12.15 13.46
CA ARG A 211 10.26 -13.13 12.62
C ARG A 211 11.78 -13.00 12.77
N LEU A 212 12.45 -14.14 12.88
CA LEU A 212 13.89 -14.26 12.70
C LEU A 212 14.15 -14.52 11.22
N ILE A 213 14.78 -13.56 10.54
CA ILE A 213 15.11 -13.66 9.12
C ILE A 213 16.37 -14.51 8.97
N GLU A 214 17.33 -14.27 9.87
CA GLU A 214 18.57 -15.04 9.97
C GLU A 214 18.72 -15.55 11.42
N GLN A 215 18.59 -16.86 11.61
CA GLN A 215 18.69 -17.46 12.95
C GLN A 215 20.03 -18.17 13.17
N SER A 216 20.57 -18.79 12.11
CA SER A 216 21.76 -19.62 12.19
C SER A 216 23.03 -18.79 12.13
N GLU A 217 24.11 -19.32 12.72
CA GLU A 217 25.43 -18.72 12.56
C GLU A 217 25.86 -18.72 11.10
N ARG A 218 26.16 -17.52 10.57
CA ARG A 218 26.64 -17.33 9.19
C ARG A 218 27.32 -15.98 9.02
N VAL A 219 28.01 -15.81 7.91
CA VAL A 219 28.52 -14.50 7.50
C VAL A 219 27.40 -13.70 6.86
N VAL A 220 27.19 -12.47 7.34
CA VAL A 220 26.20 -11.51 6.82
C VAL A 220 26.91 -10.25 6.34
N GLY A 221 26.39 -9.65 5.29
CA GLY A 221 26.85 -8.35 4.81
C GLY A 221 26.25 -7.19 5.61
N GLN A 222 26.83 -6.01 5.47
CA GLN A 222 26.22 -4.77 5.96
C GLN A 222 24.86 -4.56 5.31
N GLY A 223 23.85 -4.17 6.08
CA GLY A 223 22.47 -3.97 5.60
C GLY A 223 21.63 -5.24 5.50
N THR A 224 22.21 -6.43 5.76
CA THR A 224 21.43 -7.69 5.75
C THR A 224 20.41 -7.65 6.87
N PRO A 225 19.09 -7.84 6.57
CA PRO A 225 18.05 -7.89 7.58
C PRO A 225 18.19 -9.17 8.42
N VAL A 226 18.11 -9.04 9.75
CA VAL A 226 18.35 -10.13 10.71
C VAL A 226 17.08 -10.49 11.48
N VAL A 227 16.43 -9.52 12.08
CA VAL A 227 15.27 -9.73 12.96
C VAL A 227 14.20 -8.68 12.67
N SER A 228 12.93 -9.09 12.67
CA SER A 228 11.79 -8.18 12.65
C SER A 228 11.12 -8.16 14.03
N ILE A 229 10.92 -6.98 14.59
CA ILE A 229 10.31 -6.72 15.89
C ILE A 229 9.06 -5.89 15.69
N GLY A 230 7.95 -6.26 16.33
CA GLY A 230 6.69 -5.52 16.29
C GLY A 230 6.22 -5.10 17.67
N TYR A 231 5.62 -3.92 17.74
CA TYR A 231 4.98 -3.43 18.95
C TYR A 231 3.52 -3.90 18.97
N THR A 232 3.23 -4.91 19.78
CA THR A 232 1.97 -5.66 19.81
C THR A 232 0.68 -4.84 20.07
N PRO A 233 0.68 -3.71 20.83
CA PRO A 233 -0.58 -3.01 21.15
C PRO A 233 -1.23 -2.27 19.97
N ARG A 234 -0.54 -2.14 18.83
CA ARG A 234 -1.05 -1.40 17.67
C ARG A 234 -1.13 -2.26 16.43
N LEU A 235 -2.08 -3.20 16.47
CA LEU A 235 -2.45 -3.98 15.30
C LEU A 235 -3.45 -3.17 14.45
N GLU A 236 -3.18 -3.04 13.17
CA GLU A 236 -4.05 -2.43 12.17
C GLU A 236 -4.42 -3.45 11.10
N ILE A 237 -5.35 -3.11 10.25
CA ILE A 237 -5.74 -3.94 9.11
C ILE A 237 -5.46 -3.15 7.84
N VAL A 238 -4.92 -3.82 6.84
CA VAL A 238 -4.77 -3.28 5.49
C VAL A 238 -5.56 -4.15 4.53
N ALA A 239 -6.57 -3.56 3.88
CA ALA A 239 -7.37 -4.21 2.85
C ALA A 239 -7.22 -3.46 1.53
N ASP A 240 -7.02 -4.18 0.43
CA ASP A 240 -6.80 -3.58 -0.88
C ASP A 240 -8.10 -3.59 -1.71
N TYR A 241 -8.79 -2.46 -1.74
CA TYR A 241 -10.02 -2.26 -2.52
C TYR A 241 -9.72 -1.84 -3.95
N LEU A 242 -10.61 -2.20 -4.88
CA LEU A 242 -10.58 -1.62 -6.23
C LEU A 242 -10.73 -0.10 -6.17
N THR A 243 -10.07 0.63 -7.06
CA THR A 243 -10.15 2.11 -7.08
C THR A 243 -11.57 2.63 -7.20
N THR A 244 -12.45 1.93 -7.93
CA THR A 244 -13.88 2.24 -8.09
C THR A 244 -14.68 2.13 -6.80
N ASP A 245 -14.23 1.29 -5.87
CA ASP A 245 -14.88 1.12 -4.58
C ASP A 245 -14.21 1.97 -3.49
N ALA A 246 -12.88 2.13 -3.55
CA ALA A 246 -12.14 2.97 -2.62
C ALA A 246 -12.62 4.43 -2.58
N VAL A 247 -13.09 4.99 -3.71
CA VAL A 247 -13.67 6.35 -3.77
C VAL A 247 -14.96 6.51 -2.96
N LYS A 248 -15.64 5.41 -2.62
CA LYS A 248 -16.85 5.40 -1.77
C LYS A 248 -16.49 5.30 -0.29
N ILE A 249 -15.24 4.99 0.03
CA ILE A 249 -14.77 4.80 1.40
C ILE A 249 -14.15 6.11 1.90
N SER A 250 -14.53 6.50 3.11
CA SER A 250 -13.99 7.69 3.77
C SER A 250 -13.46 7.37 5.18
N PRO A 251 -12.44 8.09 5.65
CA PRO A 251 -11.98 7.95 7.03
C PRO A 251 -13.11 8.15 8.04
N GLY A 252 -13.12 7.32 9.08
CA GLY A 252 -14.15 7.31 10.12
C GLY A 252 -15.30 6.34 9.88
N MET A 253 -15.46 5.80 8.67
CA MET A 253 -16.50 4.80 8.39
C MET A 253 -16.34 3.56 9.26
N PRO A 254 -17.44 3.01 9.81
CA PRO A 254 -17.40 1.77 10.57
C PRO A 254 -17.15 0.59 9.64
N ALA A 255 -16.51 -0.44 10.17
CA ALA A 255 -16.28 -1.70 9.48
C ALA A 255 -16.41 -2.88 10.43
N LEU A 256 -16.65 -4.04 9.87
CA LEU A 256 -16.65 -5.33 10.55
C LEU A 256 -15.50 -6.16 9.98
N VAL A 257 -14.84 -6.89 10.87
CA VAL A 257 -13.77 -7.83 10.53
C VAL A 257 -14.28 -9.22 10.80
N GLU A 258 -14.35 -10.01 9.75
CA GLU A 258 -14.90 -11.36 9.73
C GLU A 258 -13.83 -12.36 9.29
N GLU A 259 -14.12 -13.64 9.31
CA GLU A 259 -13.21 -14.75 8.92
C GLU A 259 -11.82 -14.72 9.57
N TRP A 260 -11.71 -14.07 10.73
CA TRP A 260 -10.46 -14.00 11.50
C TRP A 260 -10.18 -15.24 12.36
N GLY A 261 -11.04 -16.27 12.30
CA GLY A 261 -10.96 -17.51 13.07
C GLY A 261 -11.81 -17.52 14.35
N GLY A 262 -12.35 -16.40 14.78
CA GLY A 262 -13.29 -16.31 15.88
C GLY A 262 -14.75 -16.39 15.41
N SER A 263 -15.68 -16.59 16.38
CA SER A 263 -17.10 -16.81 16.09
C SER A 263 -17.92 -15.51 15.90
N LYS A 264 -17.37 -14.36 16.24
CA LYS A 264 -18.07 -13.07 16.16
C LYS A 264 -17.26 -12.05 15.36
N PRO A 265 -17.93 -11.22 14.55
CA PRO A 265 -17.28 -10.09 13.91
C PRO A 265 -16.65 -9.14 14.93
N ILE A 266 -15.51 -8.54 14.56
CA ILE A 266 -14.82 -7.55 15.37
C ILE A 266 -15.09 -6.18 14.74
N GLY A 267 -15.42 -5.19 15.57
CA GLY A 267 -15.58 -3.81 15.11
C GLY A 267 -14.25 -3.18 14.75
N ALA A 268 -14.22 -2.51 13.60
CA ALA A 268 -13.09 -1.72 13.14
C ALA A 268 -13.58 -0.37 12.59
N ARG A 269 -12.66 0.53 12.33
CA ARG A 269 -12.94 1.83 11.74
C ARG A 269 -11.89 2.19 10.70
N VAL A 270 -12.32 2.71 9.57
CA VAL A 270 -11.42 3.23 8.54
C VAL A 270 -10.64 4.41 9.12
N ARG A 271 -9.31 4.28 9.13
CA ARG A 271 -8.40 5.35 9.55
C ARG A 271 -7.92 6.16 8.35
N LEU A 272 -7.54 5.49 7.28
CA LEU A 272 -6.92 6.12 6.13
C LEU A 272 -7.26 5.35 4.86
N VAL A 273 -7.55 6.07 3.79
CA VAL A 273 -7.51 5.56 2.41
C VAL A 273 -6.23 6.11 1.79
N GLU A 274 -5.29 5.25 1.43
CA GLU A 274 -4.01 5.70 0.86
C GLU A 274 -4.25 6.42 -0.47
N PRO A 275 -3.57 7.54 -0.73
CA PRO A 275 -3.81 8.32 -1.95
C PRO A 275 -3.20 7.69 -3.20
N GLY A 276 -2.29 6.71 -3.04
CA GLY A 276 -1.59 6.02 -4.13
C GLY A 276 -2.28 4.71 -4.50
N ALA A 277 -2.64 4.54 -5.78
CA ALA A 277 -3.06 3.26 -6.32
C ALA A 277 -1.86 2.43 -6.79
N PHE A 278 -2.01 1.12 -6.76
CA PHE A 278 -1.04 0.16 -7.29
C PHE A 278 -1.72 -0.89 -8.15
N THR A 279 -0.96 -1.52 -9.04
CA THR A 279 -1.45 -2.60 -9.88
C THR A 279 -1.24 -3.95 -9.18
N LYS A 280 -2.30 -4.75 -9.09
CA LYS A 280 -2.28 -6.12 -8.60
C LYS A 280 -2.87 -7.04 -9.66
N ILE A 281 -2.23 -8.19 -9.88
CA ILE A 281 -2.77 -9.23 -10.76
C ILE A 281 -3.74 -10.09 -9.96
N SER A 282 -5.00 -10.17 -10.42
CA SER A 282 -6.02 -11.01 -9.81
C SER A 282 -5.75 -12.50 -10.04
N ALA A 283 -6.44 -13.36 -9.32
CA ALA A 283 -6.32 -14.82 -9.50
C ALA A 283 -6.67 -15.30 -10.93
N LEU A 284 -7.40 -14.48 -11.69
CA LEU A 284 -7.76 -14.74 -13.10
C LEU A 284 -6.74 -14.17 -14.09
N GLY A 285 -5.62 -13.59 -13.62
CA GLY A 285 -4.58 -13.01 -14.47
C GLY A 285 -4.90 -11.62 -15.02
N VAL A 286 -5.92 -10.94 -14.49
CA VAL A 286 -6.31 -9.58 -14.90
C VAL A 286 -5.63 -8.56 -14.01
N GLU A 287 -5.08 -7.52 -14.61
CA GLU A 287 -4.54 -6.37 -13.89
C GLU A 287 -5.67 -5.53 -13.30
N GLU A 288 -5.60 -5.29 -12.01
CA GLU A 288 -6.55 -4.49 -11.26
C GLU A 288 -5.84 -3.32 -10.58
N GLN A 289 -6.44 -2.13 -10.65
CA GLN A 289 -5.95 -0.96 -9.92
C GLN A 289 -6.60 -0.95 -8.53
N ARG A 290 -5.77 -1.02 -7.50
CA ARG A 290 -6.19 -1.12 -6.11
C ARG A 290 -5.60 -0.03 -5.24
N VAL A 291 -6.29 0.25 -4.14
CA VAL A 291 -5.89 1.23 -3.12
C VAL A 291 -5.95 0.57 -1.76
N ASN A 292 -4.92 0.77 -0.94
CA ASN A 292 -4.95 0.30 0.43
C ASN A 292 -5.88 1.16 1.28
N VAL A 293 -6.78 0.50 1.97
CA VAL A 293 -7.59 1.07 3.05
C VAL A 293 -7.07 0.52 4.37
N VAL A 294 -6.67 1.41 5.25
CA VAL A 294 -6.12 1.08 6.56
C VAL A 294 -7.20 1.29 7.61
N LEU A 295 -7.42 0.28 8.44
CA LEU A 295 -8.43 0.30 9.49
C LEU A 295 -7.79 0.00 10.85
N ASP A 296 -8.31 0.66 11.86
CA ASP A 296 -7.97 0.40 13.25
C ASP A 296 -9.05 -0.48 13.88
N PHE A 297 -8.64 -1.46 14.68
CA PHE A 297 -9.57 -2.22 15.51
C PHE A 297 -10.17 -1.33 16.60
N VAL A 298 -11.47 -1.47 16.85
CA VAL A 298 -12.09 -0.87 18.04
C VAL A 298 -11.58 -1.57 19.30
N SER A 299 -11.41 -2.89 19.23
CA SER A 299 -10.80 -3.72 20.26
C SER A 299 -10.13 -4.91 19.56
N ALA A 300 -8.80 -4.89 19.47
CA ALA A 300 -8.05 -5.97 18.85
C ALA A 300 -8.06 -7.21 19.74
N PRO A 301 -8.37 -8.39 19.22
CA PRO A 301 -8.28 -9.62 19.97
C PRO A 301 -6.81 -10.03 20.14
N GLU A 302 -6.47 -10.58 21.32
CA GLU A 302 -5.10 -11.00 21.65
C GLU A 302 -4.58 -12.15 20.76
N GLN A 303 -5.49 -12.90 20.13
CA GLN A 303 -5.15 -14.04 19.29
C GLN A 303 -4.67 -13.66 17.88
N LEU A 304 -4.92 -12.43 17.43
CA LEU A 304 -4.47 -11.98 16.13
C LEU A 304 -3.02 -11.53 16.15
N GLY A 305 -2.23 -12.09 15.24
CA GLY A 305 -0.84 -11.71 15.00
C GLY A 305 -0.69 -10.83 13.76
N ASP A 306 0.56 -10.63 13.36
CA ASP A 306 0.93 -9.93 12.12
C ASP A 306 0.67 -10.81 10.90
N ALA A 307 0.22 -10.19 9.80
CA ALA A 307 -0.04 -10.84 8.51
C ALA A 307 -1.15 -11.92 8.52
N TYR A 308 -2.05 -11.91 9.51
CA TYR A 308 -3.21 -12.81 9.51
C TYR A 308 -4.23 -12.32 8.49
N ARG A 309 -4.75 -13.24 7.70
CA ARG A 309 -5.83 -12.98 6.74
C ARG A 309 -7.13 -12.76 7.48
N VAL A 310 -7.87 -11.75 7.05
CA VAL A 310 -9.19 -11.39 7.56
C VAL A 310 -10.06 -10.94 6.41
N GLU A 311 -11.37 -10.98 6.59
CA GLU A 311 -12.32 -10.32 5.69
C GLU A 311 -12.80 -9.01 6.29
N VAL A 312 -12.75 -7.94 5.50
CA VAL A 312 -13.11 -6.58 5.93
C VAL A 312 -14.37 -6.15 5.20
N ARG A 313 -15.41 -5.86 5.96
CA ARG A 313 -16.68 -5.32 5.46
C ARG A 313 -16.83 -3.88 5.91
N VAL A 314 -16.53 -2.92 5.03
CA VAL A 314 -16.73 -1.48 5.28
C VAL A 314 -18.19 -1.12 5.06
N ILE A 315 -18.82 -0.49 6.03
CA ILE A 315 -20.21 -0.01 5.94
C ILE A 315 -20.16 1.39 5.34
N THR A 316 -20.53 1.48 4.06
CA THR A 316 -20.53 2.76 3.32
C THR A 316 -21.80 3.57 3.57
N TRP A 317 -22.90 2.88 3.87
CA TRP A 317 -24.15 3.49 4.22
C TRP A 317 -24.98 2.56 5.12
N GLN A 318 -25.74 3.14 6.04
CA GLN A 318 -26.66 2.38 6.88
C GLN A 318 -27.87 3.22 7.28
N SER A 319 -29.00 2.56 7.41
CA SER A 319 -30.21 3.14 7.98
C SER A 319 -30.91 2.13 8.89
N PRO A 320 -31.41 2.55 10.05
CA PRO A 320 -32.11 1.64 10.97
C PRO A 320 -33.49 1.22 10.48
N SER A 321 -34.11 1.97 9.57
CA SER A 321 -35.47 1.70 9.10
C SER A 321 -35.72 2.30 7.71
N VAL A 322 -35.66 1.46 6.69
CA VAL A 322 -36.07 1.78 5.32
C VAL A 322 -37.10 0.76 4.84
N LEU A 323 -37.89 1.16 3.88
CA LEU A 323 -38.75 0.20 3.17
C LEU A 323 -37.86 -0.64 2.27
N LYS A 324 -37.89 -1.97 2.41
CA LYS A 324 -36.95 -2.84 1.70
C LYS A 324 -37.67 -4.05 1.07
N VAL A 325 -37.02 -4.57 0.05
CA VAL A 325 -37.48 -5.72 -0.74
C VAL A 325 -36.29 -6.62 -1.07
N PRO A 326 -36.48 -7.95 -1.12
CA PRO A 326 -35.42 -8.84 -1.58
C PRO A 326 -34.95 -8.49 -2.99
N LEU A 327 -33.63 -8.49 -3.23
CA LEU A 327 -33.07 -8.28 -4.58
C LEU A 327 -33.61 -9.28 -5.60
N SER A 328 -33.91 -10.50 -5.15
CA SER A 328 -34.48 -11.56 -5.98
C SER A 328 -35.88 -11.25 -6.51
N ALA A 329 -36.58 -10.24 -6.00
CA ALA A 329 -37.85 -9.78 -6.53
C ALA A 329 -37.71 -8.70 -7.62
N LEU A 330 -36.54 -8.10 -7.75
CA LEU A 330 -36.24 -7.00 -8.66
C LEU A 330 -35.75 -7.51 -10.01
N PHE A 331 -36.27 -6.95 -11.09
CA PHE A 331 -35.76 -7.20 -12.43
C PHE A 331 -35.72 -5.92 -13.26
N ARG A 332 -34.82 -5.85 -14.22
CA ARG A 332 -34.69 -4.70 -15.13
C ARG A 332 -35.54 -4.88 -16.39
N ARG A 333 -36.18 -3.79 -16.81
CA ARG A 333 -36.79 -3.69 -18.12
C ARG A 333 -36.42 -2.33 -18.72
N GLY A 334 -35.52 -2.36 -19.70
CA GLY A 334 -34.86 -1.14 -20.14
C GLY A 334 -33.98 -0.60 -19.00
N ASP A 335 -34.13 0.67 -18.70
CA ASP A 335 -33.36 1.34 -17.63
C ASP A 335 -34.09 1.31 -16.27
N ASP A 336 -35.34 0.82 -16.24
CA ASP A 336 -36.19 0.86 -15.05
C ASP A 336 -36.15 -0.44 -14.25
N TRP A 337 -36.20 -0.31 -12.93
CA TRP A 337 -36.40 -1.42 -12.01
C TRP A 337 -37.91 -1.72 -11.88
N ASN A 338 -38.25 -2.97 -11.93
CA ASN A 338 -39.61 -3.46 -11.82
C ASN A 338 -39.72 -4.59 -10.82
N VAL A 339 -40.93 -4.77 -10.28
CA VAL A 339 -41.30 -5.92 -9.46
C VAL A 339 -42.63 -6.45 -9.96
N PHE A 340 -42.92 -7.71 -9.63
CA PHE A 340 -44.29 -8.24 -9.72
C PHE A 340 -44.91 -8.28 -8.33
N ILE A 341 -46.06 -7.64 -8.18
CA ILE A 341 -46.86 -7.69 -6.96
C ILE A 341 -47.82 -8.89 -7.11
N ALA A 342 -47.90 -9.70 -6.05
CA ALA A 342 -48.83 -10.79 -5.95
C ALA A 342 -50.18 -10.26 -5.43
N GLU A 343 -51.09 -9.98 -6.33
CA GLU A 343 -52.50 -9.78 -6.02
C GLU A 343 -53.16 -11.15 -5.73
N THR A 344 -54.46 -11.22 -5.48
CA THR A 344 -55.12 -12.46 -5.02
C THR A 344 -54.84 -13.67 -5.91
N ASP A 345 -54.92 -13.53 -7.24
CA ASP A 345 -54.72 -14.61 -8.22
C ASP A 345 -53.91 -14.19 -9.45
N ARG A 346 -53.36 -12.96 -9.45
CA ARG A 346 -52.63 -12.38 -10.60
C ARG A 346 -51.36 -11.66 -10.16
N ALA A 347 -50.40 -11.65 -11.06
CA ALA A 347 -49.21 -10.83 -10.95
C ALA A 347 -49.45 -9.47 -11.60
N SER A 348 -49.17 -8.39 -10.88
CA SER A 348 -49.22 -7.02 -11.41
C SER A 348 -47.83 -6.45 -11.45
N ARG A 349 -47.35 -6.07 -12.64
CA ARG A 349 -46.02 -5.45 -12.79
C ARG A 349 -46.08 -3.99 -12.37
N ARG A 350 -45.11 -3.58 -11.55
CA ARG A 350 -44.97 -2.19 -11.10
C ARG A 350 -43.54 -1.72 -11.24
N ASN A 351 -43.39 -0.50 -11.76
CA ASN A 351 -42.12 0.20 -11.76
C ASN A 351 -41.80 0.66 -10.34
N VAL A 352 -40.52 0.54 -9.92
CA VAL A 352 -40.03 0.92 -8.59
C VAL A 352 -38.76 1.73 -8.69
N LYS A 353 -38.61 2.70 -7.80
CA LYS A 353 -37.35 3.42 -7.60
C LYS A 353 -36.62 2.81 -6.42
N ILE A 354 -35.42 2.32 -6.65
CA ILE A 354 -34.56 1.75 -5.60
C ILE A 354 -33.46 2.74 -5.19
N GLY A 355 -33.10 2.69 -3.93
CA GLY A 355 -31.98 3.42 -3.36
C GLY A 355 -30.78 2.51 -3.09
N HIS A 356 -30.33 2.48 -1.84
CA HIS A 356 -29.21 1.68 -1.39
C HIS A 356 -29.52 0.18 -1.42
N ARG A 357 -28.48 -0.63 -1.58
CA ARG A 357 -28.61 -2.09 -1.71
C ARG A 357 -27.58 -2.80 -0.85
N SER A 358 -28.01 -3.90 -0.25
CA SER A 358 -27.11 -4.93 0.27
C SER A 358 -27.05 -6.10 -0.73
N ASP A 359 -26.36 -7.17 -0.37
CA ASP A 359 -26.27 -8.39 -1.19
C ASP A 359 -27.62 -9.12 -1.32
N LEU A 360 -28.53 -8.91 -0.37
CA LEU A 360 -29.81 -9.64 -0.30
C LEU A 360 -31.04 -8.75 -0.51
N GLU A 361 -30.97 -7.47 -0.17
CA GLU A 361 -32.11 -6.58 -0.11
C GLU A 361 -31.82 -5.21 -0.74
N ALA A 362 -32.85 -4.53 -1.22
CA ALA A 362 -32.77 -3.17 -1.73
C ALA A 362 -33.75 -2.25 -1.03
N GLU A 363 -33.33 -1.02 -0.78
CA GLU A 363 -34.19 0.08 -0.36
C GLU A 363 -35.17 0.45 -1.47
N VAL A 364 -36.42 0.64 -1.12
CA VAL A 364 -37.47 1.14 -2.01
C VAL A 364 -37.77 2.59 -1.68
N LEU A 365 -37.45 3.48 -2.61
CA LEU A 365 -37.70 4.92 -2.48
C LEU A 365 -39.14 5.27 -2.92
N ASP A 366 -39.64 4.57 -3.95
CA ASP A 366 -40.97 4.81 -4.50
C ASP A 366 -41.47 3.58 -5.22
N GLY A 367 -42.84 3.44 -5.34
CA GLY A 367 -43.49 2.42 -6.10
C GLY A 367 -44.05 1.26 -5.29
N LEU A 368 -43.68 1.08 -4.01
CA LEU A 368 -44.22 0.04 -3.13
C LEU A 368 -44.65 0.59 -1.79
N ARG A 369 -45.55 -0.15 -1.12
CA ARG A 369 -46.00 0.15 0.24
C ARG A 369 -45.67 -1.01 1.18
N GLU A 370 -45.49 -0.67 2.45
CA GLU A 370 -45.32 -1.67 3.49
C GLU A 370 -46.47 -2.66 3.53
N GLY A 371 -46.17 -3.96 3.65
CA GLY A 371 -47.13 -5.05 3.66
C GLY A 371 -47.54 -5.56 2.28
N GLU A 372 -47.18 -4.90 1.17
CA GLU A 372 -47.39 -5.46 -0.18
C GLU A 372 -46.57 -6.74 -0.35
N ARG A 373 -47.07 -7.67 -1.13
CA ARG A 373 -46.43 -8.95 -1.41
C ARG A 373 -45.81 -8.92 -2.79
N VAL A 374 -44.47 -9.08 -2.87
CA VAL A 374 -43.73 -9.14 -4.13
C VAL A 374 -43.36 -10.58 -4.45
N ILE A 375 -43.35 -10.91 -5.73
CA ILE A 375 -42.94 -12.22 -6.23
C ILE A 375 -41.43 -12.26 -6.29
N VAL A 376 -40.81 -13.25 -5.63
CA VAL A 376 -39.36 -13.47 -5.66
C VAL A 376 -39.01 -14.48 -6.76
N HIS A 377 -37.85 -14.34 -7.35
CA HIS A 377 -37.35 -15.17 -8.46
C HIS A 377 -38.35 -15.26 -9.62
N PRO A 378 -38.87 -14.14 -10.18
CA PRO A 378 -39.81 -14.18 -11.27
C PRO A 378 -39.23 -14.90 -12.48
N GLY A 379 -39.84 -16.01 -12.89
CA GLY A 379 -39.45 -16.73 -14.10
C GLY A 379 -39.77 -15.94 -15.37
N ASN A 380 -39.10 -16.27 -16.47
CA ASN A 380 -39.32 -15.61 -17.78
C ASN A 380 -40.74 -15.73 -18.32
N GLU A 381 -41.52 -16.70 -17.83
CA GLU A 381 -42.89 -16.93 -18.20
C GLU A 381 -43.89 -15.97 -17.52
N LEU A 382 -43.45 -15.31 -16.44
CA LEU A 382 -44.28 -14.39 -15.68
C LEU A 382 -44.38 -13.04 -16.41
N THR A 383 -45.59 -12.71 -16.79
CA THR A 383 -45.91 -11.45 -17.45
C THR A 383 -46.98 -10.69 -16.65
N ASP A 384 -47.20 -9.43 -17.05
CA ASP A 384 -48.23 -8.62 -16.44
C ASP A 384 -49.62 -9.29 -16.60
N ALA A 385 -50.43 -9.29 -15.55
CA ALA A 385 -51.71 -9.95 -15.44
C ALA A 385 -51.70 -11.50 -15.51
N SER A 386 -50.51 -12.16 -15.50
CA SER A 386 -50.40 -13.62 -15.42
C SER A 386 -51.16 -14.17 -14.20
N ARG A 387 -51.86 -15.30 -14.38
CA ARG A 387 -52.47 -16.01 -13.25
C ARG A 387 -51.40 -16.67 -12.43
N ILE A 388 -51.46 -16.49 -11.11
CA ILE A 388 -50.49 -17.03 -10.15
C ILE A 388 -51.20 -17.87 -9.09
N ARG A 389 -50.43 -18.81 -8.54
CA ARG A 389 -50.77 -19.53 -7.31
C ARG A 389 -49.60 -19.33 -6.34
N ILE A 390 -49.91 -18.75 -5.19
CA ILE A 390 -48.91 -18.55 -4.16
C ILE A 390 -48.57 -19.90 -3.53
N ARG A 391 -47.28 -20.26 -3.56
CA ARG A 391 -46.80 -21.48 -2.90
C ARG A 391 -46.85 -21.28 -1.39
N PRO A 392 -47.42 -22.21 -0.61
CA PRO A 392 -47.35 -22.11 0.84
C PRO A 392 -45.86 -22.13 1.27
N PRO A 393 -45.47 -21.36 2.31
CA PRO A 393 -44.13 -21.38 2.78
C PRO A 393 -43.73 -22.81 3.18
N ALA A 394 -42.56 -23.25 2.72
CA ALA A 394 -42.01 -24.54 3.15
C ALA A 394 -41.81 -24.50 4.67
N LEU A 395 -42.51 -25.40 5.36
CA LEU A 395 -42.27 -25.61 6.79
C LEU A 395 -40.82 -26.02 6.96
N LYS A 396 -40.00 -25.14 7.63
CA LYS A 396 -38.64 -25.43 8.04
C LYS A 396 -38.64 -26.33 9.24
#